data_c1035559428de86f468b14cc02b22203
#
_entry.id   c1035559428de86f468b14cc02b22203
#
_cell.length_a   1.000
_cell.length_b   1.000
_cell.length_c   1.000
_cell.angle_alpha   90.00
_cell.angle_beta   90.00
_cell.angle_gamma   90.00
#
_symmetry.space_group_name_H-M   'P 1'
#
loop_
_entity.id
_entity.type
_entity.pdbx_description
1 polymer ?
#
loop_
_entity_poly.entity_id
_entity_poly.type
_entity_poly.pdbx_seq_one_letter_code
_entity_poly.pdbx_strand_id
1 'polypeptide(L)'
;MAGVFRFSNAVSDIEKFIQTYRSIYEHFYPLTQTGHYFGHKEAYEFLATNGLASSLGAIGQEAIRRSERDDTSRDPLYNQHKMYSEIYRMLGWYEPGSMKTNFNLPEYGDYIAHSDPATVAKLFALNVLHIVSPNPLTRIKGGNILRPFPMIMKIMGALGGYLTRDEMIISVLACPDDRDDNYVSNVADKIRRIRKAGLKDLQAEIDSLKARVGINSKDALPNYTRFPIAAMKWTGWAEGVTTRDLYKGVSVTSLRITQSGEDVLQRISQAVDIRFEDILKYPCDAQAAFSIWSNLYQLKKVGFDISNYSEIIPQLESTAAPIFAEYRVKEYSDMLFFGYQEAPRDILKRGNQLIGE
;
A
#
# COMPACT_ATOMS: atom_id res chain seq x y z
N MET A 1 3.71 -22.51 -5.51
CA MET A 1 3.43 -21.76 -6.74
C MET A 1 3.12 -20.33 -6.34
N ALA A 2 3.73 -19.35 -6.99
CA ALA A 2 3.40 -17.95 -6.76
C ALA A 2 1.92 -17.70 -7.10
N GLY A 3 1.21 -17.05 -6.20
CA GLY A 3 -0.18 -16.66 -6.38
C GLY A 3 -0.31 -15.40 -7.23
N VAL A 4 -1.45 -14.75 -7.10
CA VAL A 4 -1.65 -13.37 -7.59
C VAL A 4 -1.60 -12.46 -6.38
N PHE A 5 -0.81 -11.39 -6.45
CA PHE A 5 -0.85 -10.33 -5.45
C PHE A 5 -2.22 -9.66 -5.48
N ARG A 6 -2.79 -9.39 -4.32
CA ARG A 6 -4.12 -8.81 -4.23
C ARG A 6 -4.15 -7.61 -3.31
N PHE A 7 -4.68 -6.53 -3.82
CA PHE A 7 -5.19 -5.46 -2.98
C PHE A 7 -6.62 -5.77 -2.53
N SER A 8 -6.97 -5.28 -1.36
CA SER A 8 -8.36 -5.32 -0.90
C SER A 8 -9.27 -4.46 -1.79
N ASN A 9 -10.47 -4.95 -2.04
CA ASN A 9 -11.36 -4.54 -3.13
C ASN A 9 -12.03 -3.16 -2.96
N ALA A 10 -12.10 -2.59 -1.76
CA ALA A 10 -13.09 -1.53 -1.48
C ALA A 10 -12.66 -0.12 -1.85
N VAL A 11 -11.38 0.12 -2.19
CA VAL A 11 -10.85 1.48 -2.31
C VAL A 11 -10.76 1.90 -3.76
N SER A 12 -11.70 2.72 -4.21
CA SER A 12 -11.66 3.42 -5.51
C SER A 12 -11.72 4.94 -5.37
N ASP A 13 -12.02 5.44 -4.18
CA ASP A 13 -12.07 6.85 -3.81
C ASP A 13 -11.06 7.11 -2.69
N ILE A 14 -9.91 7.66 -3.04
CA ILE A 14 -8.80 7.88 -2.11
C ILE A 14 -9.13 9.01 -1.13
N GLU A 15 -9.84 10.04 -1.56
CA GLU A 15 -10.26 11.14 -0.69
C GLU A 15 -11.13 10.63 0.46
N LYS A 16 -12.18 9.88 0.11
CA LYS A 16 -13.06 9.24 1.11
C LYS A 16 -12.30 8.26 1.99
N PHE A 17 -11.35 7.53 1.44
CA PHE A 17 -10.51 6.59 2.18
C PHE A 17 -9.69 7.30 3.26
N ILE A 18 -9.07 8.45 2.92
CA ILE A 18 -8.30 9.27 3.86
C ILE A 18 -9.21 9.92 4.89
N GLN A 19 -10.36 10.47 4.48
CA GLN A 19 -11.34 11.05 5.42
C GLN A 19 -11.85 10.02 6.43
N THR A 20 -12.14 8.80 5.95
CA THR A 20 -12.52 7.69 6.82
C THR A 20 -11.44 7.38 7.85
N TYR A 21 -10.17 7.34 7.42
CA TYR A 21 -9.04 7.15 8.34
C TYR A 21 -8.95 8.24 9.40
N ARG A 22 -9.05 9.52 9.00
CA ARG A 22 -9.04 10.66 9.91
C ARG A 22 -10.07 10.52 11.03
N SER A 23 -11.30 10.22 10.65
CA SER A 23 -12.39 10.05 11.63
C SER A 23 -12.15 8.89 12.58
N ILE A 24 -11.59 7.77 12.08
CA ILE A 24 -11.18 6.63 12.92
C ILE A 24 -10.06 7.05 13.86
N TYR A 25 -9.06 7.76 13.37
CA TYR A 25 -7.92 8.19 14.17
C TYR A 25 -8.37 9.10 15.31
N GLU A 26 -9.12 10.15 15.01
CA GLU A 26 -9.64 11.10 16.01
C GLU A 26 -10.45 10.41 17.12
N HIS A 27 -11.24 9.39 16.76
CA HIS A 27 -12.08 8.68 17.71
C HIS A 27 -11.32 7.63 18.52
N PHE A 28 -10.51 6.80 17.87
CA PHE A 28 -9.91 5.62 18.52
C PHE A 28 -8.49 5.85 19.04
N TYR A 29 -7.74 6.82 18.53
CA TYR A 29 -6.35 7.04 18.97
C TYR A 29 -6.25 7.31 20.47
N PRO A 30 -7.06 8.19 21.10
CA PRO A 30 -7.04 8.39 22.54
C PRO A 30 -7.31 7.10 23.33
N LEU A 31 -8.19 6.24 22.82
CA LEU A 31 -8.52 4.96 23.46
C LEU A 31 -7.35 3.97 23.35
N THR A 32 -6.65 3.93 22.20
CA THR A 32 -5.49 3.05 22.03
C THR A 32 -4.33 3.43 22.94
N GLN A 33 -4.19 4.71 23.32
CA GLN A 33 -3.18 5.16 24.27
C GLN A 33 -3.43 4.63 25.69
N THR A 34 -4.67 4.30 26.03
CA THR A 34 -5.03 3.67 27.31
C THR A 34 -5.00 2.14 27.27
N GLY A 35 -4.53 1.56 26.15
CA GLY A 35 -4.45 0.11 25.96
C GLY A 35 -5.70 -0.55 25.38
N HIS A 36 -6.69 0.23 24.97
CA HIS A 36 -7.87 -0.28 24.27
C HIS A 36 -7.56 -0.49 22.80
N TYR A 37 -7.64 -1.72 22.31
CA TYR A 37 -7.51 -2.07 20.91
C TYR A 37 -8.90 -2.25 20.32
N PHE A 38 -9.23 -1.49 19.27
CA PHE A 38 -10.55 -1.57 18.64
C PHE A 38 -10.62 -2.66 17.56
N GLY A 39 -11.80 -3.18 17.36
CA GLY A 39 -12.07 -4.23 16.38
C GLY A 39 -12.82 -3.72 15.15
N HIS A 40 -13.04 -4.63 14.18
CA HIS A 40 -13.83 -4.32 12.98
C HIS A 40 -15.25 -3.86 13.34
N LYS A 41 -15.88 -4.48 14.35
CA LYS A 41 -17.24 -4.16 14.75
C LYS A 41 -17.35 -2.72 15.26
N GLU A 42 -16.51 -2.36 16.23
CA GLU A 42 -16.49 -1.01 16.81
C GLU A 42 -16.24 0.04 15.73
N ALA A 43 -15.29 -0.21 14.83
CA ALA A 43 -14.96 0.73 13.75
C ALA A 43 -16.13 0.91 12.77
N TYR A 44 -16.77 -0.16 12.29
CA TYR A 44 -17.85 0.00 11.33
C TYR A 44 -19.13 0.58 11.95
N GLU A 45 -19.42 0.28 13.21
CA GLU A 45 -20.54 0.87 13.94
C GLU A 45 -20.33 2.38 14.14
N PHE A 46 -19.11 2.76 14.52
CA PHE A 46 -18.72 4.18 14.59
C PHE A 46 -18.88 4.87 13.23
N LEU A 47 -18.34 4.31 12.16
CA LEU A 47 -18.43 4.90 10.82
C LEU A 47 -19.87 5.00 10.32
N ALA A 48 -20.68 3.97 10.53
CA ALA A 48 -22.09 4.00 10.13
C ALA A 48 -22.91 5.03 10.92
N THR A 49 -22.71 5.07 12.24
CA THR A 49 -23.43 6.02 13.13
C THR A 49 -23.10 7.47 12.75
N ASN A 50 -21.86 7.76 12.31
CA ASN A 50 -21.45 9.08 11.89
C ASN A 50 -21.66 9.36 10.38
N GLY A 51 -22.38 8.49 9.67
CA GLY A 51 -22.71 8.68 8.24
C GLY A 51 -21.55 8.49 7.28
N LEU A 52 -20.41 7.97 7.75
CA LEU A 52 -19.19 7.75 6.96
C LEU A 52 -19.20 6.40 6.23
N ALA A 53 -20.03 5.46 6.68
CA ALA A 53 -20.30 4.19 6.02
C ALA A 53 -21.79 4.01 5.79
N SER A 54 -22.12 3.29 4.71
CA SER A 54 -23.51 2.99 4.35
C SER A 54 -23.67 1.52 3.97
N SER A 55 -24.85 0.99 4.22
CA SER A 55 -25.21 -0.37 3.81
C SER A 55 -26.58 -0.37 3.17
N LEU A 56 -26.70 -0.97 1.99
CA LEU A 56 -27.96 -1.14 1.25
C LEU A 56 -28.79 0.16 1.16
N GLY A 57 -28.09 1.29 0.89
CA GLY A 57 -28.71 2.61 0.75
C GLY A 57 -29.15 3.27 2.06
N ALA A 58 -28.81 2.71 3.21
CA ALA A 58 -29.05 3.28 4.54
C ALA A 58 -27.77 3.80 5.18
N ILE A 59 -27.91 4.75 6.12
CA ILE A 59 -26.88 5.31 6.98
C ILE A 59 -27.30 5.16 8.45
N GLY A 60 -26.40 5.40 9.38
CA GLY A 60 -26.68 5.36 10.82
C GLY A 60 -27.08 3.96 11.30
N GLN A 61 -27.91 3.92 12.32
CA GLN A 61 -28.40 2.67 12.94
C GLN A 61 -29.12 1.75 11.93
N GLU A 62 -29.81 2.32 10.96
CA GLU A 62 -30.49 1.55 9.93
C GLU A 62 -29.47 0.84 9.00
N ALA A 63 -28.32 1.45 8.73
CA ALA A 63 -27.24 0.78 8.01
C ALA A 63 -26.70 -0.42 8.78
N ILE A 64 -26.50 -0.26 10.10
CA ILE A 64 -26.06 -1.35 10.98
C ILE A 64 -27.06 -2.50 10.95
N ARG A 65 -28.34 -2.21 11.19
CA ARG A 65 -29.41 -3.21 11.17
C ARG A 65 -29.53 -3.95 9.83
N ARG A 66 -29.40 -3.23 8.71
CA ARG A 66 -29.42 -3.83 7.37
C ARG A 66 -28.17 -4.63 7.04
N SER A 67 -27.06 -4.32 7.68
CA SER A 67 -25.78 -5.00 7.47
C SER A 67 -25.66 -6.29 8.24
N GLU A 68 -26.25 -6.37 9.44
CA GLU A 68 -26.10 -7.48 10.36
C GLU A 68 -26.49 -8.82 9.72
N ARG A 69 -25.65 -9.83 9.89
CA ARG A 69 -25.80 -11.19 9.40
C ARG A 69 -25.33 -12.18 10.47
N ASP A 70 -25.93 -13.37 10.51
CA ASP A 70 -25.48 -14.47 11.38
C ASP A 70 -24.01 -14.82 11.10
N ASP A 71 -23.61 -14.79 9.83
CA ASP A 71 -22.23 -14.93 9.40
C ASP A 71 -21.64 -13.54 9.11
N THR A 72 -20.80 -13.04 10.01
CA THR A 72 -20.14 -11.74 9.89
C THR A 72 -19.33 -11.59 8.61
N SER A 73 -18.88 -12.70 8.00
CA SER A 73 -18.17 -12.65 6.72
C SER A 73 -19.06 -12.17 5.56
N ARG A 74 -20.37 -12.17 5.74
CA ARG A 74 -21.38 -11.70 4.79
C ARG A 74 -21.92 -10.32 5.11
N ASP A 75 -21.52 -9.74 6.25
CA ASP A 75 -21.90 -8.41 6.66
C ASP A 75 -21.20 -7.34 5.77
N PRO A 76 -21.97 -6.51 5.03
CA PRO A 76 -21.39 -5.51 4.14
C PRO A 76 -20.54 -4.45 4.85
N LEU A 77 -20.95 -3.96 6.02
CA LEU A 77 -20.18 -2.94 6.78
C LEU A 77 -18.90 -3.54 7.35
N TYR A 78 -18.99 -4.74 7.93
CA TYR A 78 -17.82 -5.49 8.39
C TYR A 78 -16.82 -5.70 7.27
N ASN A 79 -17.28 -6.16 6.11
CA ASN A 79 -16.42 -6.37 4.95
C ASN A 79 -15.80 -5.07 4.42
N GLN A 80 -16.55 -3.96 4.42
CA GLN A 80 -16.02 -2.66 4.02
C GLN A 80 -14.85 -2.24 4.92
N HIS A 81 -15.04 -2.25 6.25
CA HIS A 81 -13.96 -1.89 7.17
C HIS A 81 -12.79 -2.90 7.10
N LYS A 82 -13.08 -4.20 6.98
CA LYS A 82 -12.05 -5.22 6.80
C LYS A 82 -11.17 -4.94 5.59
N MET A 83 -11.73 -4.51 4.48
CA MET A 83 -11.00 -4.18 3.26
C MET A 83 -10.19 -2.88 3.42
N TYR A 84 -10.74 -1.87 4.07
CA TYR A 84 -10.02 -0.62 4.38
C TYR A 84 -8.86 -0.86 5.34
N SER A 85 -9.09 -1.60 6.42
CA SER A 85 -8.07 -1.91 7.42
C SER A 85 -6.88 -2.67 6.84
N GLU A 86 -7.10 -3.49 5.81
CA GLU A 86 -6.02 -4.21 5.14
C GLU A 86 -5.10 -3.24 4.39
N ILE A 87 -5.68 -2.23 3.72
CA ILE A 87 -4.88 -1.20 3.04
C ILE A 87 -4.23 -0.25 4.05
N TYR A 88 -4.93 0.16 5.12
CA TYR A 88 -4.33 0.97 6.18
C TYR A 88 -3.10 0.29 6.79
N ARG A 89 -3.14 -1.05 6.97
CA ARG A 89 -1.97 -1.82 7.41
C ARG A 89 -0.86 -1.81 6.36
N MET A 90 -1.18 -2.00 5.08
CA MET A 90 -0.18 -1.93 4.01
C MET A 90 0.51 -0.56 3.96
N LEU A 91 -0.20 0.50 4.31
CA LEU A 91 0.31 1.87 4.37
C LEU A 91 1.05 2.20 5.69
N GLY A 92 1.03 1.28 6.68
CA GLY A 92 1.59 1.54 8.00
C GLY A 92 0.74 2.48 8.88
N TRP A 93 -0.54 2.67 8.53
CA TRP A 93 -1.47 3.53 9.28
C TRP A 93 -2.23 2.78 10.38
N TYR A 94 -2.27 1.46 10.30
CA TYR A 94 -2.78 0.55 11.33
C TYR A 94 -1.71 -0.42 11.76
N GLU A 95 -1.65 -0.70 13.04
CA GLU A 95 -0.85 -1.77 13.61
C GLU A 95 -1.75 -2.93 14.07
N PRO A 96 -1.26 -4.18 14.02
CA PRO A 96 -1.92 -5.29 14.69
C PRO A 96 -1.98 -5.04 16.19
N GLY A 97 -3.17 -5.20 16.80
CA GLY A 97 -3.32 -5.20 18.24
C GLY A 97 -2.90 -6.54 18.87
N SER A 98 -3.21 -6.69 20.16
CA SER A 98 -2.91 -7.91 20.95
C SER A 98 -3.58 -9.16 20.39
N MET A 99 -4.75 -9.01 19.75
CA MET A 99 -5.45 -10.08 19.06
C MET A 99 -5.43 -9.83 17.55
N LYS A 100 -5.50 -10.92 16.78
CA LYS A 100 -5.47 -10.86 15.30
C LYS A 100 -6.58 -10.02 14.65
N THR A 101 -7.63 -9.68 15.37
CA THR A 101 -8.80 -8.92 14.90
C THR A 101 -8.85 -7.50 15.42
N ASN A 102 -7.91 -7.12 16.28
CA ASN A 102 -7.86 -5.81 16.91
C ASN A 102 -6.74 -4.98 16.29
N PHE A 103 -6.92 -3.66 16.35
CA PHE A 103 -6.03 -2.68 15.77
C PHE A 103 -5.56 -1.68 16.82
N ASN A 104 -4.35 -1.23 16.62
CA ASN A 104 -3.77 -0.06 17.25
C ASN A 104 -3.51 1.00 16.16
N LEU A 105 -3.44 2.26 16.58
CA LEU A 105 -3.12 3.38 15.72
C LEU A 105 -1.71 3.86 16.08
N PRO A 106 -0.75 3.85 15.14
CA PRO A 106 0.59 4.34 15.40
C PRO A 106 0.60 5.87 15.48
N GLU A 107 1.57 6.43 16.19
CA GLU A 107 1.82 7.87 16.25
C GLU A 107 2.02 8.49 14.86
N TYR A 108 2.64 7.75 13.93
CA TYR A 108 2.77 8.17 12.54
C TYR A 108 1.43 8.52 11.89
N GLY A 109 0.35 7.87 12.30
CA GLY A 109 -1.01 8.16 11.82
C GLY A 109 -1.50 9.58 12.14
N ASP A 110 -0.93 10.24 13.16
CA ASP A 110 -1.25 11.62 13.51
C ASP A 110 -0.97 12.59 12.34
N TYR A 111 0.15 12.38 11.66
CA TYR A 111 0.51 13.19 10.49
C TYR A 111 -0.49 13.04 9.33
N ILE A 112 -1.07 11.85 9.15
CA ILE A 112 -2.12 11.62 8.17
C ILE A 112 -3.44 12.25 8.60
N ALA A 113 -3.75 12.15 9.90
CA ALA A 113 -5.01 12.65 10.45
C ALA A 113 -5.10 14.17 10.46
N HIS A 114 -4.03 14.86 10.85
CA HIS A 114 -4.08 16.28 11.18
C HIS A 114 -3.38 17.20 10.19
N SER A 115 -2.63 16.66 9.20
CA SER A 115 -1.99 17.51 8.20
C SER A 115 -2.99 18.07 7.18
N ASP A 116 -2.58 19.14 6.52
CA ASP A 116 -3.32 19.72 5.39
C ASP A 116 -3.38 18.76 4.18
N PRO A 117 -4.33 18.96 3.26
CA PRO A 117 -4.52 18.04 2.13
C PRO A 117 -3.27 17.87 1.24
N ALA A 118 -2.47 18.92 1.04
CA ALA A 118 -1.28 18.85 0.18
C ALA A 118 -0.17 18.02 0.84
N THR A 119 0.00 18.15 2.14
CA THR A 119 0.94 17.36 2.93
C THR A 119 0.52 15.90 2.98
N VAL A 120 -0.77 15.63 3.21
CA VAL A 120 -1.31 14.25 3.19
C VAL A 120 -1.13 13.61 1.81
N ALA A 121 -1.30 14.37 0.72
CA ALA A 121 -1.05 13.86 -0.63
C ALA A 121 0.41 13.40 -0.81
N LYS A 122 1.37 14.17 -0.31
CA LYS A 122 2.79 13.79 -0.33
C LYS A 122 3.08 12.56 0.52
N LEU A 123 2.54 12.50 1.75
CA LEU A 123 2.68 11.33 2.64
C LEU A 123 2.06 10.08 2.01
N PHE A 124 0.86 10.18 1.47
CA PHE A 124 0.20 9.07 0.78
C PHE A 124 1.03 8.58 -0.41
N ALA A 125 1.55 9.50 -1.23
CA ALA A 125 2.41 9.18 -2.37
C ALA A 125 3.66 8.39 -1.94
N LEU A 126 4.32 8.79 -0.85
CA LEU A 126 5.43 8.02 -0.28
C LEU A 126 4.96 6.67 0.27
N ASN A 127 3.87 6.64 1.03
CA ASN A 127 3.39 5.41 1.66
C ASN A 127 3.00 4.34 0.63
N VAL A 128 2.37 4.70 -0.49
CA VAL A 128 2.03 3.71 -1.53
C VAL A 128 3.28 3.14 -2.21
N LEU A 129 4.34 3.92 -2.39
CA LEU A 129 5.62 3.41 -2.90
C LEU A 129 6.28 2.41 -1.96
N HIS A 130 6.03 2.53 -0.65
CA HIS A 130 6.58 1.64 0.37
C HIS A 130 5.78 0.34 0.54
N ILE A 131 4.59 0.22 -0.03
CA ILE A 131 3.83 -1.04 0.04
C ILE A 131 4.68 -2.18 -0.53
N VAL A 132 4.79 -3.25 0.25
CA VAL A 132 5.60 -4.42 -0.06
C VAL A 132 4.82 -5.71 0.21
N SER A 133 5.12 -6.76 -0.51
CA SER A 133 4.67 -8.13 -0.24
C SER A 133 5.93 -9.04 -0.16
N PRO A 134 6.05 -9.93 0.83
CA PRO A 134 5.17 -10.04 1.99
C PRO A 134 5.21 -8.80 2.88
N ASN A 135 4.09 -8.50 3.55
CA ASN A 135 4.00 -7.38 4.47
C ASN A 135 3.62 -7.90 5.87
N PRO A 136 4.43 -7.64 6.90
CA PRO A 136 4.22 -8.20 8.25
C PRO A 136 2.98 -7.65 8.95
N LEU A 137 2.51 -6.46 8.57
CA LEU A 137 1.33 -5.82 9.16
C LEU A 137 0.03 -6.39 8.61
N THR A 138 0.07 -7.13 7.48
CA THR A 138 -1.11 -7.68 6.84
C THR A 138 -1.22 -9.18 7.04
N ARG A 139 -2.43 -9.71 6.80
CA ARG A 139 -2.69 -11.15 6.80
C ARG A 139 -2.71 -11.75 5.41
N ILE A 140 -2.54 -10.94 4.38
CA ILE A 140 -2.52 -11.41 3.00
C ILE A 140 -1.26 -12.23 2.81
N LYS A 141 -1.42 -13.55 2.84
CA LYS A 141 -0.35 -14.47 2.50
C LYS A 141 -0.36 -14.66 0.99
N GLY A 142 0.45 -13.91 0.29
CA GLY A 142 0.80 -14.15 -1.11
C GLY A 142 2.20 -14.75 -1.19
N GLY A 143 2.43 -15.67 -2.12
CA GLY A 143 3.80 -16.14 -2.42
C GLY A 143 4.57 -15.18 -3.33
N ASN A 144 4.10 -13.95 -3.46
CA ASN A 144 4.69 -12.92 -4.33
C ASN A 144 5.63 -12.05 -3.52
N ILE A 145 6.82 -11.81 -4.05
CA ILE A 145 7.78 -10.83 -3.54
C ILE A 145 7.67 -9.61 -4.44
N LEU A 146 7.06 -8.52 -3.94
CA LEU A 146 6.63 -7.45 -4.82
C LEU A 146 6.51 -6.11 -4.10
N ARG A 147 7.03 -5.04 -4.70
CA ARG A 147 6.60 -3.67 -4.48
C ARG A 147 5.67 -3.25 -5.62
N PRO A 148 4.35 -3.27 -5.42
CA PRO A 148 3.40 -3.15 -6.53
C PRO A 148 3.47 -1.82 -7.27
N PHE A 149 3.62 -0.69 -6.57
CA PHE A 149 3.64 0.63 -7.22
C PHE A 149 4.92 0.88 -8.02
N PRO A 150 6.13 0.62 -7.49
CA PRO A 150 7.34 0.60 -8.31
C PRO A 150 7.24 -0.30 -9.53
N MET A 151 6.63 -1.49 -9.39
CA MET A 151 6.44 -2.40 -10.52
C MET A 151 5.47 -1.84 -11.58
N ILE A 152 4.34 -1.23 -11.17
CA ILE A 152 3.42 -0.53 -12.09
C ILE A 152 4.20 0.50 -12.91
N MET A 153 4.99 1.34 -12.26
CA MET A 153 5.76 2.40 -12.90
C MET A 153 6.79 1.85 -13.89
N LYS A 154 7.56 0.82 -13.49
CA LYS A 154 8.55 0.16 -14.35
C LYS A 154 7.90 -0.45 -15.60
N ILE A 155 6.76 -1.14 -15.44
CA ILE A 155 6.03 -1.74 -16.57
C ILE A 155 5.43 -0.66 -17.47
N MET A 156 4.85 0.41 -16.92
CA MET A 156 4.36 1.54 -17.70
C MET A 156 5.49 2.16 -18.54
N GLY A 157 6.65 2.42 -17.93
CA GLY A 157 7.82 2.93 -18.64
C GLY A 157 8.25 2.01 -19.78
N ALA A 158 8.34 0.70 -19.53
CA ALA A 158 8.70 -0.28 -20.55
C ALA A 158 7.66 -0.39 -21.69
N LEU A 159 6.41 -0.03 -21.45
CA LEU A 159 5.31 -0.09 -22.43
C LEU A 159 5.02 1.25 -23.12
N GLY A 160 5.91 2.25 -23.00
CA GLY A 160 5.72 3.56 -23.60
C GLY A 160 4.70 4.42 -22.88
N GLY A 161 4.56 4.24 -21.58
CA GLY A 161 3.77 5.06 -20.67
C GLY A 161 2.30 4.62 -20.52
N TYR A 162 1.86 3.53 -21.13
CA TYR A 162 0.48 3.07 -21.10
C TYR A 162 0.33 1.70 -20.44
N LEU A 163 -0.70 1.55 -19.59
CA LEU A 163 -1.04 0.27 -18.96
C LEU A 163 -2.56 0.18 -18.75
N THR A 164 -3.20 -0.82 -19.37
CA THR A 164 -4.61 -1.10 -19.11
C THR A 164 -4.79 -1.88 -17.82
N ARG A 165 -6.01 -1.87 -17.25
CA ARG A 165 -6.36 -2.68 -16.09
C ARG A 165 -6.01 -4.16 -16.27
N ASP A 166 -6.37 -4.71 -17.42
CA ASP A 166 -6.22 -6.13 -17.70
C ASP A 166 -4.75 -6.50 -17.94
N GLU A 167 -3.95 -5.61 -18.50
CA GLU A 167 -2.49 -5.76 -18.57
C GLU A 167 -1.85 -5.71 -17.17
N MET A 168 -2.34 -4.83 -16.27
CA MET A 168 -1.89 -4.79 -14.88
C MET A 168 -2.12 -6.13 -14.16
N ILE A 169 -3.23 -6.81 -14.45
CA ILE A 169 -3.52 -8.14 -13.89
C ILE A 169 -2.45 -9.16 -14.29
N ILE A 170 -2.14 -9.27 -15.59
CA ILE A 170 -1.21 -10.28 -16.11
C ILE A 170 0.27 -9.93 -15.92
N SER A 171 0.57 -8.70 -15.52
CA SER A 171 1.94 -8.21 -15.31
C SER A 171 2.24 -7.94 -13.84
N VAL A 172 1.61 -6.94 -13.25
CA VAL A 172 1.93 -6.52 -11.88
C VAL A 172 1.41 -7.51 -10.85
N LEU A 173 0.10 -7.84 -10.90
CA LEU A 173 -0.49 -8.74 -9.92
C LEU A 173 0.03 -10.18 -10.04
N ALA A 174 0.42 -10.59 -11.24
CA ALA A 174 0.98 -11.91 -11.52
C ALA A 174 2.50 -12.01 -11.31
N CYS A 175 3.18 -10.91 -10.92
CA CYS A 175 4.61 -10.90 -10.68
C CYS A 175 4.96 -11.83 -9.50
N PRO A 176 5.79 -12.86 -9.71
CA PRO A 176 6.19 -13.76 -8.63
C PRO A 176 7.26 -13.14 -7.73
N ASP A 177 8.26 -12.50 -8.33
CA ASP A 177 9.37 -11.83 -7.65
C ASP A 177 9.81 -10.63 -8.50
N ASP A 178 9.73 -9.43 -7.97
CA ASP A 178 10.10 -8.19 -8.67
C ASP A 178 11.61 -7.89 -8.61
N ARG A 179 12.39 -8.75 -7.96
CA ARG A 179 13.86 -8.73 -7.95
C ARG A 179 14.46 -9.46 -9.16
N ASP A 180 13.63 -10.16 -9.95
CA ASP A 180 14.07 -10.72 -11.24
C ASP A 180 14.25 -9.58 -12.25
N ASP A 181 15.52 -9.27 -12.56
CA ASP A 181 15.89 -8.18 -13.46
C ASP A 181 15.30 -8.34 -14.87
N ASN A 182 14.98 -9.56 -15.28
CA ASN A 182 14.42 -9.86 -16.58
C ASN A 182 12.89 -9.79 -16.60
N TYR A 183 12.23 -9.73 -15.44
CA TYR A 183 10.78 -9.82 -15.38
C TYR A 183 10.08 -8.72 -16.17
N VAL A 184 10.50 -7.46 -15.96
CA VAL A 184 9.89 -6.28 -16.61
C VAL A 184 10.03 -6.38 -18.13
N SER A 185 11.21 -6.71 -18.65
CA SER A 185 11.44 -6.86 -20.10
C SER A 185 10.61 -7.99 -20.69
N ASN A 186 10.62 -9.17 -20.06
CA ASN A 186 9.89 -10.34 -20.52
C ASN A 186 8.37 -10.11 -20.57
N VAL A 187 7.81 -9.49 -19.53
CA VAL A 187 6.37 -9.22 -19.48
C VAL A 187 5.98 -8.08 -20.41
N ALA A 188 6.82 -7.07 -20.60
CA ALA A 188 6.57 -6.00 -21.55
C ALA A 188 6.55 -6.54 -22.98
N ASP A 189 7.47 -7.43 -23.34
CA ASP A 189 7.47 -8.08 -24.67
C ASP A 189 6.26 -8.99 -24.87
N LYS A 190 5.83 -9.69 -23.81
CA LYS A 190 4.58 -10.45 -23.82
C LYS A 190 3.38 -9.54 -24.12
N ILE A 191 3.25 -8.42 -23.40
CA ILE A 191 2.16 -7.47 -23.60
C ILE A 191 2.20 -6.85 -24.99
N ARG A 192 3.38 -6.47 -25.50
CA ARG A 192 3.50 -5.96 -26.88
C ARG A 192 3.00 -6.97 -27.93
N ARG A 193 3.28 -8.26 -27.75
CA ARG A 193 2.74 -9.34 -28.60
C ARG A 193 1.23 -9.42 -28.50
N ILE A 194 0.68 -9.40 -27.30
CA ILE A 194 -0.77 -9.43 -27.04
C ILE A 194 -1.44 -8.21 -27.67
N ARG A 195 -0.88 -7.00 -27.54
CA ARG A 195 -1.43 -5.78 -28.18
C ARG A 195 -1.50 -5.93 -29.71
N LYS A 196 -0.51 -6.58 -30.33
CA LYS A 196 -0.52 -6.90 -31.76
C LYS A 196 -1.55 -7.97 -32.14
N ALA A 197 -1.74 -8.97 -31.30
CA ALA A 197 -2.69 -10.07 -31.52
C ALA A 197 -4.15 -9.62 -31.29
N GLY A 198 -4.43 -8.95 -30.17
CA GLY A 198 -5.71 -8.34 -29.86
C GLY A 198 -6.28 -8.72 -28.50
N LEU A 199 -7.47 -8.17 -28.19
CA LEU A 199 -8.10 -8.35 -26.86
C LEU A 199 -8.47 -9.80 -26.54
N LYS A 200 -8.69 -10.65 -27.53
CA LYS A 200 -8.98 -12.08 -27.30
C LYS A 200 -7.81 -12.79 -26.65
N ASP A 201 -6.57 -12.46 -27.08
CA ASP A 201 -5.36 -13.06 -26.51
C ASP A 201 -5.12 -12.53 -25.09
N LEU A 202 -5.42 -11.27 -24.80
CA LEU A 202 -5.39 -10.72 -23.46
C LEU A 202 -6.37 -11.46 -22.54
N GLN A 203 -7.60 -11.69 -23.01
CA GLN A 203 -8.59 -12.43 -22.21
C GLN A 203 -8.16 -13.88 -21.97
N ALA A 204 -7.60 -14.54 -22.98
CA ALA A 204 -7.07 -15.91 -22.84
C ALA A 204 -5.93 -16.00 -21.79
N GLU A 205 -5.05 -15.00 -21.72
CA GLU A 205 -4.02 -14.92 -20.68
C GLU A 205 -4.61 -14.74 -19.29
N ILE A 206 -5.63 -13.89 -19.13
CA ILE A 206 -6.34 -13.71 -17.86
C ILE A 206 -7.01 -15.00 -17.42
N ASP A 207 -7.67 -15.71 -18.33
CA ASP A 207 -8.35 -16.97 -18.03
C ASP A 207 -7.35 -18.08 -17.67
N SER A 208 -6.21 -18.14 -18.35
CA SER A 208 -5.08 -19.02 -18.00
C SER A 208 -4.55 -18.70 -16.60
N LEU A 209 -4.37 -17.41 -16.27
CA LEU A 209 -3.94 -17.00 -14.94
C LEU A 209 -4.96 -17.40 -13.88
N LYS A 210 -6.25 -17.16 -14.09
CA LYS A 210 -7.33 -17.57 -13.17
C LYS A 210 -7.32 -19.07 -12.91
N ALA A 211 -7.22 -19.88 -13.96
CA ALA A 211 -7.16 -21.34 -13.85
C ALA A 211 -5.93 -21.80 -13.04
N ARG A 212 -4.76 -21.19 -13.29
CA ARG A 212 -3.52 -21.52 -12.58
C ARG A 212 -3.57 -21.21 -11.09
N VAL A 213 -4.24 -20.11 -10.69
CA VAL A 213 -4.31 -19.67 -9.29
C VAL A 213 -5.61 -20.07 -8.58
N GLY A 214 -6.50 -20.80 -9.26
CA GLY A 214 -7.75 -21.31 -8.69
C GLY A 214 -8.80 -20.22 -8.40
N ILE A 215 -8.82 -19.13 -9.17
CA ILE A 215 -9.79 -18.05 -9.01
C ILE A 215 -10.99 -18.27 -9.93
N ASN A 216 -12.15 -18.59 -9.36
CA ASN A 216 -13.37 -18.83 -10.14
C ASN A 216 -14.25 -17.58 -10.34
N SER A 217 -14.09 -16.54 -9.51
CA SER A 217 -14.86 -15.30 -9.63
C SER A 217 -14.44 -14.48 -10.85
N LYS A 218 -15.43 -14.02 -11.62
CA LYS A 218 -15.21 -13.11 -12.75
C LYS A 218 -14.55 -11.80 -12.32
N ASP A 219 -14.97 -11.27 -11.17
CA ASP A 219 -14.64 -9.91 -10.73
C ASP A 219 -13.44 -9.83 -9.78
N ALA A 220 -12.92 -10.98 -9.33
CA ALA A 220 -11.86 -10.97 -8.33
C ALA A 220 -10.60 -10.23 -8.81
N LEU A 221 -10.05 -10.62 -9.97
CA LEU A 221 -8.84 -9.98 -10.50
C LEU A 221 -9.05 -8.51 -10.87
N PRO A 222 -10.14 -8.10 -11.58
CA PRO A 222 -10.47 -6.71 -11.79
C PRO A 222 -10.61 -5.90 -10.50
N ASN A 223 -11.16 -6.49 -9.46
CA ASN A 223 -11.31 -5.82 -8.17
C ASN A 223 -9.97 -5.50 -7.49
N TYR A 224 -8.98 -6.36 -7.63
CA TYR A 224 -7.63 -6.14 -7.05
C TYR A 224 -6.88 -4.97 -7.69
N THR A 225 -7.31 -4.48 -8.85
CA THR A 225 -6.70 -3.33 -9.51
C THR A 225 -7.33 -1.98 -9.14
N ARG A 226 -8.45 -1.97 -8.40
CA ARG A 226 -9.18 -0.72 -8.07
C ARG A 226 -8.33 0.25 -7.26
N PHE A 227 -7.75 -0.22 -6.18
CA PHE A 227 -6.91 0.63 -5.33
C PHE A 227 -5.68 1.16 -6.08
N PRO A 228 -4.85 0.33 -6.74
CA PRO A 228 -3.67 0.86 -7.43
C PRO A 228 -4.05 1.84 -8.57
N ILE A 229 -5.11 1.60 -9.32
CA ILE A 229 -5.56 2.54 -10.36
C ILE A 229 -6.00 3.87 -9.73
N ALA A 230 -6.77 3.83 -8.65
CA ALA A 230 -7.22 5.03 -7.95
C ALA A 230 -6.03 5.80 -7.35
N ALA A 231 -5.08 5.11 -6.72
CA ALA A 231 -3.90 5.71 -6.14
C ALA A 231 -2.98 6.36 -7.19
N MET A 232 -2.71 5.67 -8.31
CA MET A 232 -1.93 6.22 -9.42
C MET A 232 -2.52 7.51 -9.99
N LYS A 233 -3.85 7.57 -10.07
CA LYS A 233 -4.56 8.78 -10.53
C LYS A 233 -4.56 9.89 -9.47
N TRP A 234 -4.82 9.54 -8.22
CA TRP A 234 -4.91 10.51 -7.14
C TRP A 234 -3.56 11.16 -6.80
N THR A 235 -2.45 10.41 -6.90
CA THR A 235 -1.08 10.94 -6.76
C THR A 235 -0.64 11.79 -7.95
N GLY A 236 -1.42 11.81 -9.02
CA GLY A 236 -1.06 12.50 -10.26
C GLY A 236 0.03 11.81 -11.07
N TRP A 237 0.43 10.59 -10.75
CA TRP A 237 1.46 9.85 -11.50
C TRP A 237 0.96 9.27 -12.81
N ALA A 238 -0.36 9.05 -12.90
CA ALA A 238 -1.00 8.63 -14.12
C ALA A 238 -2.38 9.26 -14.25
N GLU A 239 -2.84 9.38 -15.48
CA GLU A 239 -4.21 9.78 -15.81
C GLU A 239 -4.94 8.67 -16.54
N GLY A 240 -6.26 8.67 -16.42
CA GLY A 240 -7.11 7.74 -17.18
C GLY A 240 -7.39 8.30 -18.56
N VAL A 241 -7.07 7.54 -19.60
CA VAL A 241 -7.32 7.90 -20.99
C VAL A 241 -8.05 6.79 -21.73
N THR A 242 -8.83 7.17 -22.75
CA THR A 242 -9.38 6.21 -23.72
C THR A 242 -8.60 6.34 -25.01
N THR A 243 -8.05 5.23 -25.50
CA THR A 243 -7.22 5.21 -26.71
C THR A 243 -7.58 4.04 -27.61
N ARG A 244 -7.29 4.18 -28.92
CA ARG A 244 -7.41 3.13 -29.94
C ARG A 244 -6.06 2.61 -30.41
N ASP A 245 -4.96 3.16 -29.90
CA ASP A 245 -3.61 2.88 -30.40
C ASP A 245 -3.02 1.58 -29.85
N LEU A 246 -3.57 1.09 -28.74
CA LEU A 246 -3.02 -0.10 -28.08
C LEU A 246 -3.46 -1.42 -28.72
N TYR A 247 -4.68 -1.52 -29.22
CA TYR A 247 -5.28 -2.78 -29.69
C TYR A 247 -5.97 -2.61 -31.05
N LYS A 248 -5.19 -2.39 -32.13
CA LYS A 248 -5.68 -2.39 -33.54
C LYS A 248 -6.99 -1.61 -33.75
N GLY A 249 -7.10 -0.42 -33.23
CA GLY A 249 -8.28 0.43 -33.40
C GLY A 249 -9.44 0.14 -32.44
N VAL A 250 -9.32 -0.84 -31.56
CA VAL A 250 -10.29 -1.08 -30.49
C VAL A 250 -10.11 -0.04 -29.38
N SER A 251 -11.20 0.61 -28.99
CA SER A 251 -11.20 1.60 -27.91
C SER A 251 -11.03 0.90 -26.55
N VAL A 252 -10.00 1.26 -25.81
CA VAL A 252 -9.72 0.73 -24.46
C VAL A 252 -9.41 1.86 -23.49
N THR A 253 -9.80 1.67 -22.22
CA THR A 253 -9.39 2.55 -21.13
C THR A 253 -8.03 2.13 -20.60
N SER A 254 -7.10 3.07 -20.48
CA SER A 254 -5.74 2.86 -20.04
C SER A 254 -5.35 3.91 -19.00
N LEU A 255 -4.40 3.59 -18.13
CA LEU A 255 -3.58 4.59 -17.47
C LEU A 255 -2.53 5.09 -18.47
N ARG A 256 -2.29 6.39 -18.46
CA ARG A 256 -1.15 7.03 -19.14
C ARG A 256 -0.28 7.69 -18.08
N ILE A 257 1.00 7.44 -18.10
CA ILE A 257 1.97 8.08 -17.20
C ILE A 257 2.00 9.59 -17.46
N THR A 258 2.06 10.38 -16.42
CA THR A 258 2.21 11.84 -16.50
C THR A 258 3.69 12.23 -16.35
N GLN A 259 4.03 13.50 -16.55
CA GLN A 259 5.38 13.99 -16.28
C GLN A 259 5.80 13.72 -14.82
N SER A 260 4.90 13.98 -13.86
CA SER A 260 5.16 13.64 -12.44
C SER A 260 5.42 12.15 -12.23
N GLY A 261 4.71 11.30 -12.97
CA GLY A 261 4.96 9.85 -12.96
C GLY A 261 6.31 9.47 -13.55
N GLU A 262 6.74 10.09 -14.63
CA GLU A 262 8.06 9.87 -15.24
C GLU A 262 9.19 10.29 -14.29
N ASP A 263 9.04 11.42 -13.60
CA ASP A 263 10.01 11.90 -12.60
C ASP A 263 10.13 10.90 -11.44
N VAL A 264 9.00 10.33 -10.98
CA VAL A 264 9.00 9.27 -9.96
C VAL A 264 9.65 8.00 -10.48
N LEU A 265 9.35 7.58 -11.71
CA LEU A 265 9.95 6.40 -12.34
C LEU A 265 11.49 6.51 -12.42
N GLN A 266 11.99 7.69 -12.81
CA GLN A 266 13.43 7.95 -12.82
C GLN A 266 14.04 7.78 -11.42
N ARG A 267 13.39 8.29 -10.38
CA ARG A 267 13.86 8.15 -8.99
C ARG A 267 13.79 6.69 -8.51
N ILE A 268 12.78 5.93 -8.91
CA ILE A 268 12.65 4.50 -8.59
C ILE A 268 13.85 3.70 -9.11
N SER A 269 14.41 4.06 -10.27
CA SER A 269 15.57 3.36 -10.85
C SER A 269 16.85 3.52 -10.02
N GLN A 270 16.89 4.53 -9.15
CA GLN A 270 18.02 4.84 -8.26
C GLN A 270 17.69 4.51 -6.79
N ALA A 271 16.52 3.97 -6.53
CA ALA A 271 16.05 3.74 -5.17
C ALA A 271 16.84 2.61 -4.47
N VAL A 272 17.11 2.82 -3.19
CA VAL A 272 17.53 1.75 -2.29
C VAL A 272 16.29 1.00 -1.81
N ASP A 273 16.22 -0.31 -2.09
CA ASP A 273 15.11 -1.18 -1.68
C ASP A 273 15.56 -2.08 -0.54
N ILE A 274 15.00 -1.84 0.65
CA ILE A 274 15.22 -2.68 1.83
C ILE A 274 13.87 -3.23 2.27
N ARG A 275 13.79 -4.56 2.37
CA ARG A 275 12.56 -5.27 2.69
C ARG A 275 12.65 -5.90 4.07
N PHE A 276 11.49 -6.34 4.56
CA PHE A 276 11.40 -6.99 5.85
C PHE A 276 12.33 -8.20 5.97
N GLU A 277 12.32 -9.07 4.97
CA GLU A 277 13.17 -10.27 4.96
C GLU A 277 14.65 -9.93 5.00
N ASP A 278 15.03 -8.82 4.39
CA ASP A 278 16.43 -8.39 4.31
C ASP A 278 16.96 -7.97 5.67
N ILE A 279 16.11 -7.43 6.53
CA ILE A 279 16.52 -6.95 7.86
C ILE A 279 16.38 -7.99 8.97
N LEU A 280 15.68 -9.11 8.74
CA LEU A 280 15.51 -10.17 9.74
C LEU A 280 16.82 -10.81 10.22
N LYS A 281 17.88 -10.73 9.44
CA LYS A 281 19.20 -11.24 9.81
C LYS A 281 19.95 -10.38 10.83
N TYR A 282 19.50 -9.15 11.05
CA TYR A 282 20.12 -8.23 12.02
C TYR A 282 19.52 -8.36 13.43
N PRO A 283 20.21 -7.90 14.47
CA PRO A 283 19.67 -7.83 15.82
C PRO A 283 18.35 -7.03 15.87
N CYS A 284 17.45 -7.40 16.76
CA CYS A 284 16.15 -6.75 16.92
C CYS A 284 16.26 -5.23 17.14
N ASP A 285 17.29 -4.79 17.85
CA ASP A 285 17.52 -3.36 18.11
C ASP A 285 17.87 -2.60 16.86
N ALA A 286 18.70 -3.19 15.97
CA ALA A 286 19.04 -2.59 14.69
C ALA A 286 17.81 -2.53 13.76
N GLN A 287 16.97 -3.58 13.75
CA GLN A 287 15.70 -3.59 13.01
C GLN A 287 14.77 -2.48 13.50
N ALA A 288 14.63 -2.33 14.82
CA ALA A 288 13.81 -1.30 15.45
C ALA A 288 14.32 0.11 15.13
N ALA A 289 15.61 0.34 15.33
CA ALA A 289 16.23 1.63 15.04
C ALA A 289 16.07 2.02 13.57
N PHE A 290 16.25 1.07 12.66
CA PHE A 290 16.05 1.28 11.24
C PHE A 290 14.61 1.63 10.88
N SER A 291 13.62 0.97 11.47
CA SER A 291 12.21 1.24 11.25
C SER A 291 11.81 2.66 11.69
N ILE A 292 12.21 3.05 12.90
CA ILE A 292 11.96 4.39 13.44
C ILE A 292 12.63 5.44 12.55
N TRP A 293 13.90 5.24 12.23
CA TRP A 293 14.65 6.14 11.36
C TRP A 293 13.98 6.29 9.98
N SER A 294 13.49 5.19 9.40
CA SER A 294 12.79 5.19 8.11
C SER A 294 11.53 6.06 8.14
N ASN A 295 10.74 5.99 9.22
CA ASN A 295 9.56 6.82 9.39
C ASN A 295 9.92 8.31 9.53
N LEU A 296 10.92 8.63 10.36
CA LEU A 296 11.41 10.02 10.51
C LEU A 296 11.95 10.57 9.19
N TYR A 297 12.65 9.75 8.43
CA TYR A 297 13.14 10.13 7.11
C TYR A 297 11.99 10.46 6.13
N GLN A 298 10.92 9.66 6.13
CA GLN A 298 9.74 9.93 5.31
C GLN A 298 9.09 11.27 5.70
N LEU A 299 8.92 11.54 6.99
CA LEU A 299 8.38 12.80 7.49
C LEU A 299 9.23 13.98 7.01
N LYS A 300 10.57 13.89 7.17
CA LYS A 300 11.49 14.92 6.68
C LYS A 300 11.36 15.16 5.17
N LYS A 301 11.22 14.11 4.37
CA LYS A 301 11.07 14.19 2.91
C LYS A 301 9.83 14.95 2.45
N VAL A 302 8.78 14.99 3.22
CA VAL A 302 7.56 15.76 2.92
C VAL A 302 7.54 17.14 3.58
N GLY A 303 8.61 17.50 4.30
CA GLY A 303 8.81 18.83 4.85
C GLY A 303 8.41 19.01 6.30
N PHE A 304 8.19 17.92 7.05
CA PHE A 304 8.01 18.03 8.49
C PHE A 304 9.30 18.40 9.19
N ASP A 305 9.18 19.25 10.21
CA ASP A 305 10.27 19.51 11.15
C ASP A 305 10.42 18.32 12.10
N ILE A 306 11.58 17.67 12.02
CA ILE A 306 11.96 16.56 12.89
C ILE A 306 13.04 16.97 13.91
N SER A 307 13.19 18.26 14.19
CA SER A 307 14.19 18.79 15.13
C SER A 307 14.02 18.23 16.53
N ASN A 308 12.79 17.93 16.94
CA ASN A 308 12.50 17.28 18.24
C ASN A 308 13.13 15.90 18.38
N TYR A 309 13.53 15.29 17.26
CA TYR A 309 14.20 13.98 17.24
C TYR A 309 15.71 14.09 17.01
N SER A 310 16.26 15.30 17.00
CA SER A 310 17.67 15.55 16.69
C SER A 310 18.66 14.81 17.61
N GLU A 311 18.27 14.55 18.86
CA GLU A 311 19.10 13.82 19.83
C GLU A 311 19.08 12.31 19.60
N ILE A 312 17.97 11.76 19.11
CA ILE A 312 17.81 10.31 18.92
C ILE A 312 18.29 9.83 17.56
N ILE A 313 18.26 10.68 16.52
CA ILE A 313 18.66 10.30 15.16
C ILE A 313 20.08 9.73 15.12
N PRO A 314 21.13 10.34 15.73
CA PRO A 314 22.46 9.76 15.74
C PRO A 314 22.54 8.41 16.41
N GLN A 315 21.74 8.17 17.43
CA GLN A 315 21.67 6.89 18.12
C GLN A 315 20.99 5.82 17.27
N LEU A 316 19.87 6.17 16.59
CA LEU A 316 19.20 5.28 15.65
C LEU A 316 20.15 4.88 14.52
N GLU A 317 20.88 5.84 13.95
CA GLU A 317 21.87 5.60 12.89
C GLU A 317 23.04 4.72 13.37
N SER A 318 23.53 4.94 14.58
CA SER A 318 24.57 4.10 15.19
C SER A 318 24.09 2.68 15.42
N THR A 319 22.86 2.50 15.94
CA THR A 319 22.27 1.18 16.21
C THR A 319 21.94 0.42 14.91
N ALA A 320 21.47 1.12 13.89
CA ALA A 320 21.18 0.57 12.57
C ALA A 320 22.40 0.55 11.62
N ALA A 321 23.59 0.94 12.08
CA ALA A 321 24.80 1.06 11.25
C ALA A 321 25.12 -0.19 10.40
N PRO A 322 24.93 -1.43 10.87
CA PRO A 322 25.16 -2.61 10.03
C PRO A 322 24.23 -2.66 8.81
N ILE A 323 22.97 -2.23 8.95
CA ILE A 323 22.00 -2.15 7.86
C ILE A 323 22.40 -1.06 6.88
N PHE A 324 22.76 0.11 7.38
CA PHE A 324 23.19 1.24 6.56
C PHE A 324 24.47 0.94 5.77
N ALA A 325 25.42 0.23 6.37
CA ALA A 325 26.67 -0.14 5.72
C ALA A 325 26.42 -1.13 4.54
N GLU A 326 25.60 -2.13 4.74
CA GLU A 326 25.30 -3.12 3.69
C GLU A 326 24.56 -2.51 2.51
N TYR A 327 23.53 -1.71 2.78
CA TYR A 327 22.68 -1.12 1.74
C TYR A 327 23.20 0.24 1.25
N ARG A 328 24.36 0.68 1.74
CA ARG A 328 25.02 1.95 1.36
C ARG A 328 24.08 3.17 1.47
N VAL A 329 23.22 3.19 2.47
CA VAL A 329 22.26 4.26 2.73
C VAL A 329 23.04 5.48 3.27
N LYS A 330 23.94 6.07 2.48
CA LYS A 330 24.82 7.16 2.93
C LYS A 330 24.35 8.55 2.56
N GLU A 331 23.52 8.70 1.52
CA GLU A 331 23.15 10.02 1.00
C GLU A 331 21.62 10.09 0.81
N TYR A 332 20.94 10.50 1.85
CA TYR A 332 19.49 10.50 1.94
C TYR A 332 18.80 11.65 1.22
N SER A 333 19.55 12.65 0.73
CA SER A 333 18.94 13.84 0.16
C SER A 333 18.34 13.61 -1.23
N ASP A 334 18.95 12.74 -2.06
CA ASP A 334 18.58 12.60 -3.47
C ASP A 334 18.04 11.22 -3.86
N MET A 335 18.21 10.19 -3.01
CA MET A 335 17.73 8.83 -3.29
C MET A 335 16.31 8.62 -2.76
N LEU A 336 15.48 7.96 -3.54
CA LEU A 336 14.25 7.38 -3.03
C LEU A 336 14.63 6.15 -2.21
N PHE A 337 14.20 6.13 -0.97
CA PHE A 337 14.46 5.04 -0.05
C PHE A 337 13.17 4.29 0.20
N PHE A 338 13.16 3.00 -0.12
CA PHE A 338 12.04 2.13 0.22
C PHE A 338 12.33 1.46 1.56
N GLY A 339 12.00 2.15 2.63
CA GLY A 339 12.13 1.62 3.96
C GLY A 339 11.00 0.65 4.33
N TYR A 340 11.15 0.12 5.52
CA TYR A 340 10.20 -0.73 6.15
C TYR A 340 9.23 0.13 6.99
N GLN A 341 7.93 -0.04 6.78
CA GLN A 341 6.88 0.77 7.44
C GLN A 341 6.33 0.14 8.71
N GLU A 342 7.08 -0.70 9.38
CA GLU A 342 6.69 -1.15 10.69
C GLU A 342 7.16 -0.14 11.73
N ALA A 343 6.21 0.50 12.42
CA ALA A 343 6.44 1.04 13.74
C ALA A 343 5.51 0.30 14.71
N PRO A 344 5.73 -0.99 15.00
CA PRO A 344 4.98 -1.63 16.04
C PRO A 344 5.19 -0.85 17.34
N ARG A 345 4.13 -0.73 18.14
CA ARG A 345 4.19 -0.11 19.47
C ARG A 345 5.35 -0.67 20.31
N ASP A 346 5.65 -1.95 20.13
CA ASP A 346 6.78 -2.62 20.78
C ASP A 346 8.15 -2.14 20.28
N ILE A 347 8.25 -1.69 19.03
CA ILE A 347 9.47 -1.12 18.44
C ILE A 347 9.68 0.31 18.95
N LEU A 348 8.63 1.14 18.96
CA LEU A 348 8.71 2.49 19.57
C LEU A 348 9.01 2.41 21.05
N LYS A 349 8.41 1.46 21.76
CA LYS A 349 8.71 1.23 23.18
C LYS A 349 10.14 0.75 23.43
N ARG A 350 10.71 -0.06 22.54
CA ARG A 350 12.13 -0.44 22.55
C ARG A 350 13.03 0.73 22.15
N GLY A 351 12.59 1.54 21.18
CA GLY A 351 13.27 2.78 20.81
C GLY A 351 13.40 3.72 22.01
N ASN A 352 12.35 3.92 22.78
CA ASN A 352 12.37 4.72 24.01
C ASN A 352 13.27 4.08 25.09
N GLN A 353 13.32 2.76 25.20
CA GLN A 353 14.27 2.06 26.07
C GLN A 353 15.73 2.19 25.64
N LEU A 354 16.00 2.28 24.33
CA LEU A 354 17.34 2.55 23.78
C LEU A 354 17.80 4.00 24.03
N ILE A 355 16.86 4.93 24.25
CA ILE A 355 17.11 6.36 24.49
C ILE A 355 17.33 6.64 25.99
N GLY A 356 17.11 5.67 26.86
CA GLY A 356 17.45 5.78 28.28
C GLY A 356 16.38 6.42 29.15
N GLU A 357 15.12 6.16 28.90
CA GLU A 357 14.03 6.35 29.87
C GLU A 357 13.74 5.07 30.67
#